data_cc68f28f5622aba7f574d9aa567fbb41
#
_entry.id   cc68f28f5622aba7f574d9aa567fbb41
#
_cell.length_a   1.000
_cell.length_b   1.000
_cell.length_c   1.000
_cell.angle_alpha   90.00
_cell.angle_beta   90.00
_cell.angle_gamma   90.00
#
_symmetry.space_group_name_H-M   'P 1'
#
loop_
_entity.id
_entity.type
_entity.pdbx_description
1 polymer ?
#
loop_
_entity_poly.entity_id
_entity_poly.type
_entity_poly.pdbx_seq_one_letter_code
_entity_poly.pdbx_strand_id
1 'polypeptide(L)'
;MPAQLEHVNYTVRDARKTAAWLCDVFGWQVRWEGPSIHNGFSMHVGSDGDYVAIYQPEAVNANPSTNYATVNGLNHIGITVDDLDATEDRVKSAGFTTHSHADYEPGRRFYFHDADQIEYEVVQYD
;
A
#
# COMPACT_ATOMS: atom_id res chain seq x y z
N MET A 1 -4.63 28.00 -5.84
CA MET A 1 -3.68 26.91 -5.65
C MET A 1 -4.27 25.61 -6.19
N PRO A 2 -3.48 24.70 -6.73
CA PRO A 2 -4.04 23.44 -7.20
C PRO A 2 -4.52 22.57 -6.04
N ALA A 3 -5.48 21.69 -6.34
CA ALA A 3 -5.91 20.69 -5.38
C ALA A 3 -4.76 19.72 -5.06
N GLN A 4 -4.84 19.06 -3.93
CA GLN A 4 -3.84 18.11 -3.49
C GLN A 4 -4.46 16.72 -3.37
N LEU A 5 -3.73 15.71 -3.78
CA LEU A 5 -4.13 14.34 -3.55
C LEU A 5 -3.96 14.04 -2.06
N GLU A 6 -5.01 13.56 -1.41
CA GLU A 6 -4.99 13.25 0.01
C GLU A 6 -4.79 11.77 0.28
N HIS A 7 -5.60 10.93 -0.35
CA HIS A 7 -5.56 9.50 -0.11
C HIS A 7 -6.01 8.70 -1.32
N VAL A 8 -5.66 7.44 -1.30
CA VAL A 8 -6.22 6.41 -2.16
C VAL A 8 -6.95 5.40 -1.26
N ASN A 9 -8.09 4.90 -1.72
CA ASN A 9 -8.88 3.91 -0.95
C ASN A 9 -8.88 2.59 -1.70
N TYR A 10 -8.58 1.50 -1.01
CA TYR A 10 -8.66 0.17 -1.61
C TYR A 10 -9.15 -0.87 -0.61
N THR A 11 -9.75 -1.92 -1.15
CA THR A 11 -10.40 -2.98 -0.37
C THR A 11 -9.40 -4.06 0.01
N VAL A 12 -9.46 -4.49 1.27
CA VAL A 12 -8.61 -5.55 1.83
C VAL A 12 -9.48 -6.56 2.57
N ARG A 13 -8.94 -7.76 2.80
CA ARG A 13 -9.64 -8.79 3.58
C ARG A 13 -9.62 -8.52 5.06
N ASP A 14 -8.50 -7.98 5.57
CA ASP A 14 -8.30 -7.76 7.00
C ASP A 14 -7.57 -6.43 7.19
N ALA A 15 -8.33 -5.38 7.49
CA ALA A 15 -7.78 -4.03 7.58
C ALA A 15 -6.76 -3.90 8.71
N ARG A 16 -6.99 -4.54 9.87
CA ARG A 16 -6.06 -4.45 11.00
C ARG A 16 -4.74 -5.12 10.69
N LYS A 17 -4.77 -6.24 10.00
CA LYS A 17 -3.57 -6.96 9.59
C LYS A 17 -2.78 -6.17 8.56
N THR A 18 -3.48 -5.59 7.57
CA THR A 18 -2.85 -4.73 6.56
C THR A 18 -2.25 -3.49 7.21
N ALA A 19 -2.98 -2.83 8.11
CA ALA A 19 -2.46 -1.66 8.81
C ALA A 19 -1.20 -1.99 9.61
N ALA A 20 -1.17 -3.14 10.27
CA ALA A 20 -0.03 -3.54 11.09
C ALA A 20 1.25 -3.65 10.26
N TRP A 21 1.21 -4.36 9.13
CA TRP A 21 2.42 -4.49 8.32
C TRP A 21 2.79 -3.17 7.63
N LEU A 22 1.82 -2.36 7.20
CA LEU A 22 2.10 -1.05 6.62
C LEU A 22 2.87 -0.17 7.61
N CYS A 23 2.44 -0.16 8.87
CA CYS A 23 3.12 0.62 9.91
C CYS A 23 4.53 0.10 10.18
N ASP A 24 4.70 -1.22 10.25
CA ASP A 24 6.00 -1.84 10.52
C ASP A 24 7.00 -1.57 9.39
N VAL A 25 6.55 -1.67 8.14
CA VAL A 25 7.43 -1.54 6.98
C VAL A 25 7.76 -0.09 6.67
N PHE A 26 6.76 0.80 6.69
CA PHE A 26 6.93 2.17 6.20
C PHE A 26 7.03 3.21 7.30
N GLY A 27 6.94 2.81 8.57
CA GLY A 27 6.98 3.76 9.67
C GLY A 27 5.75 4.65 9.76
N TRP A 28 4.66 4.23 9.14
CA TRP A 28 3.39 4.95 9.17
C TRP A 28 2.66 4.71 10.48
N GLN A 29 1.56 5.44 10.66
CA GLN A 29 0.70 5.29 11.83
C GLN A 29 -0.76 5.23 11.41
N VAL A 30 -1.58 4.63 12.25
CA VAL A 30 -3.03 4.65 12.09
C VAL A 30 -3.51 6.04 12.49
N ARG A 31 -4.07 6.76 11.54
CA ARG A 31 -4.56 8.12 11.75
C ARG A 31 -6.00 8.13 12.25
N TRP A 32 -6.79 7.15 11.83
CA TRP A 32 -8.18 7.00 12.19
C TRP A 32 -8.64 5.58 11.88
N GLU A 33 -9.62 5.08 12.62
CA GLU A 33 -10.30 3.83 12.30
C GLU A 33 -11.74 3.87 12.81
N GLY A 34 -12.62 3.13 12.14
CA GLY A 34 -14.01 3.06 12.58
C GLY A 34 -14.94 2.42 11.57
N PRO A 35 -16.25 2.32 11.94
CA PRO A 35 -17.26 1.83 11.02
C PRO A 35 -17.32 2.65 9.75
N SER A 36 -17.63 1.99 8.65
CA SER A 36 -17.64 2.63 7.35
C SER A 36 -18.87 2.20 6.56
N ILE A 37 -19.00 2.73 5.35
CA ILE A 37 -20.15 2.51 4.48
C ILE A 37 -20.41 1.02 4.24
N HIS A 38 -21.67 0.65 4.07
CA HIS A 38 -22.11 -0.73 3.75
C HIS A 38 -21.70 -1.75 4.82
N ASN A 39 -21.78 -1.38 6.09
CA ASN A 39 -21.37 -2.20 7.24
C ASN A 39 -19.91 -2.62 7.20
N GLY A 40 -19.08 -1.86 6.50
CA GLY A 40 -17.65 -2.10 6.45
C GLY A 40 -16.91 -1.46 7.60
N PHE A 41 -15.59 -1.61 7.56
CA PHE A 41 -14.68 -1.05 8.53
C PHE A 41 -13.51 -0.41 7.77
N SER A 42 -13.11 0.78 8.15
CA SER A 42 -12.02 1.48 7.48
C SER A 42 -10.93 1.90 8.45
N MET A 43 -9.70 1.89 7.95
CA MET A 43 -8.55 2.44 8.66
C MET A 43 -7.82 3.40 7.73
N HIS A 44 -7.39 4.53 8.28
CA HIS A 44 -6.55 5.49 7.57
C HIS A 44 -5.13 5.34 8.09
N VAL A 45 -4.21 4.98 7.21
CA VAL A 45 -2.83 4.65 7.59
C VAL A 45 -1.87 5.44 6.72
N GLY A 46 -0.96 6.17 7.33
CA GLY A 46 -0.01 6.97 6.57
C GLY A 46 0.82 7.91 7.43
N SER A 47 1.25 8.98 6.80
CA SER A 47 2.00 10.06 7.43
C SER A 47 1.10 11.28 7.67
N ASP A 48 1.70 12.39 8.08
CA ASP A 48 0.94 13.62 8.33
C ASP A 48 0.33 14.22 7.06
N GLY A 49 1.01 14.05 5.91
CA GLY A 49 0.60 14.71 4.68
C GLY A 49 -0.34 13.90 3.81
N ASP A 50 -0.28 12.60 3.90
CA ASP A 50 -1.06 11.71 3.04
C ASP A 50 -1.26 10.35 3.70
N TYR A 51 -2.19 9.56 3.17
CA TYR A 51 -2.48 8.24 3.74
C TYR A 51 -3.17 7.34 2.73
N VAL A 52 -3.20 6.05 3.01
CA VAL A 52 -4.07 5.10 2.34
C VAL A 52 -5.27 4.83 3.24
N ALA A 53 -6.46 4.81 2.65
CA ALA A 53 -7.67 4.39 3.33
C ALA A 53 -7.91 2.93 2.94
N ILE A 54 -7.83 2.03 3.90
CA ILE A 54 -8.05 0.61 3.66
C ILE A 54 -9.44 0.23 4.15
N TYR A 55 -10.22 -0.36 3.26
CA TYR A 55 -11.63 -0.68 3.50
C TYR A 55 -11.80 -2.19 3.60
N GLN A 56 -12.39 -2.64 4.70
CA GLN A 56 -12.73 -4.04 4.89
C GLN A 56 -14.23 -4.19 4.78
N PRO A 57 -14.74 -4.82 3.71
CA PRO A 57 -16.18 -5.02 3.55
C PRO A 57 -16.68 -6.11 4.47
N GLU A 58 -18.01 -6.16 4.64
CA GLU A 58 -18.65 -7.24 5.39
C GLU A 58 -18.37 -8.60 4.73
N ALA A 59 -18.35 -8.62 3.39
CA ALA A 59 -17.99 -9.82 2.62
C ALA A 59 -17.15 -9.41 1.42
N VAL A 60 -16.07 -10.15 1.15
CA VAL A 60 -15.16 -9.83 0.04
C VAL A 60 -15.51 -10.59 -1.23
N ASN A 61 -15.29 -9.91 -2.37
CA ASN A 61 -15.29 -10.55 -3.68
C ASN A 61 -13.84 -10.63 -4.13
N ALA A 62 -13.33 -11.83 -4.36
CA ALA A 62 -11.97 -11.99 -4.86
C ALA A 62 -11.88 -11.60 -6.33
N ASN A 63 -10.84 -10.86 -6.69
CA ASN A 63 -10.52 -10.55 -8.08
C ASN A 63 -9.21 -11.24 -8.44
N PRO A 64 -9.26 -12.38 -9.15
CA PRO A 64 -8.05 -13.12 -9.48
C PRO A 64 -7.23 -12.52 -10.62
N SER A 65 -7.74 -11.50 -11.30
CA SER A 65 -7.06 -10.87 -12.44
C SER A 65 -6.01 -9.87 -11.97
N THR A 66 -4.96 -9.68 -12.76
CA THR A 66 -4.05 -8.55 -12.56
C THR A 66 -4.78 -7.28 -13.01
N ASN A 67 -4.46 -6.15 -12.38
CA ASN A 67 -5.12 -4.89 -12.69
C ASN A 67 -4.38 -4.03 -13.71
N TYR A 68 -3.26 -4.52 -14.26
CA TYR A 68 -2.47 -3.75 -15.22
C TYR A 68 -3.22 -3.45 -16.51
N ALA A 69 -4.02 -4.39 -16.96
CA ALA A 69 -4.76 -4.25 -18.21
C ALA A 69 -6.24 -3.91 -18.00
N THR A 70 -6.67 -3.77 -16.76
CA THR A 70 -8.07 -3.51 -16.43
C THR A 70 -8.27 -2.02 -16.17
N VAL A 71 -9.03 -1.37 -17.04
CA VAL A 71 -9.42 0.03 -16.81
C VAL A 71 -10.23 0.08 -15.51
N ASN A 72 -9.92 1.05 -14.66
CA ASN A 72 -10.52 1.18 -13.32
C ASN A 72 -9.96 0.19 -12.29
N GLY A 73 -8.94 -0.60 -12.65
CA GLY A 73 -8.22 -1.44 -11.68
C GLY A 73 -7.13 -0.65 -10.97
N LEU A 74 -6.78 -1.08 -9.76
CA LEU A 74 -5.64 -0.54 -9.03
C LEU A 74 -4.37 -1.19 -9.57
N ASN A 75 -3.55 -0.43 -10.28
CA ASN A 75 -2.32 -0.96 -10.88
C ASN A 75 -1.27 -1.21 -9.78
N HIS A 76 -0.83 -0.16 -9.11
CA HIS A 76 0.07 -0.27 -7.95
C HIS A 76 0.07 1.04 -7.17
N ILE A 77 0.66 0.97 -5.98
CA ILE A 77 0.85 2.14 -5.11
C ILE A 77 2.34 2.41 -5.02
N GLY A 78 2.73 3.64 -5.31
CA GLY A 78 4.13 4.07 -5.24
C GLY A 78 4.44 4.74 -3.92
N ILE A 79 5.55 4.36 -3.30
CA ILE A 79 5.98 4.88 -2.00
C ILE A 79 7.46 5.24 -2.09
N THR A 80 7.79 6.48 -1.71
CA THR A 80 9.19 6.91 -1.61
C THR A 80 9.72 6.66 -0.20
N VAL A 81 10.96 6.21 -0.13
CA VAL A 81 11.64 5.98 1.14
C VAL A 81 13.05 6.56 1.09
N ASP A 82 13.63 6.79 2.25
CA ASP A 82 15.00 7.31 2.35
C ASP A 82 16.05 6.21 2.30
N ASP A 83 15.70 4.99 2.68
CA ASP A 83 16.63 3.86 2.73
C ASP A 83 15.95 2.62 2.14
N LEU A 84 16.18 2.41 0.85
CA LEU A 84 15.55 1.35 0.10
C LEU A 84 15.93 -0.04 0.63
N ASP A 85 17.21 -0.24 0.93
CA ASP A 85 17.70 -1.55 1.36
C ASP A 85 17.13 -1.94 2.71
N ALA A 86 17.08 -1.00 3.67
CA ALA A 86 16.47 -1.25 4.97
C ALA A 86 14.97 -1.52 4.85
N THR A 87 14.30 -0.80 3.96
CA THR A 87 12.87 -1.01 3.71
C THR A 87 12.62 -2.39 3.11
N GLU A 88 13.46 -2.81 2.16
CA GLU A 88 13.33 -4.15 1.58
C GLU A 88 13.49 -5.24 2.64
N ASP A 89 14.44 -5.08 3.56
CA ASP A 89 14.61 -6.03 4.67
C ASP A 89 13.34 -6.12 5.53
N ARG A 90 12.68 -4.99 5.80
CA ARG A 90 11.43 -4.99 6.56
C ARG A 90 10.29 -5.65 5.80
N VAL A 91 10.22 -5.45 4.47
CA VAL A 91 9.22 -6.11 3.63
C VAL A 91 9.38 -7.63 3.69
N LYS A 92 10.62 -8.11 3.56
CA LYS A 92 10.92 -9.55 3.64
C LYS A 92 10.60 -10.09 5.03
N SER A 93 10.92 -9.35 6.08
CA SER A 93 10.63 -9.74 7.47
C SER A 93 9.12 -9.81 7.73
N ALA A 94 8.33 -9.01 7.01
CA ALA A 94 6.87 -9.07 7.08
C ALA A 94 6.28 -10.27 6.32
N GLY A 95 7.10 -11.03 5.60
CA GLY A 95 6.69 -12.26 4.91
C GLY A 95 6.41 -12.09 3.43
N PHE A 96 6.76 -10.95 2.83
CA PHE A 96 6.51 -10.70 1.41
C PHE A 96 7.77 -10.92 0.58
N THR A 97 7.57 -11.35 -0.67
CA THR A 97 8.65 -11.55 -1.63
C THR A 97 8.82 -10.31 -2.49
N THR A 98 10.05 -9.81 -2.57
CA THR A 98 10.36 -8.64 -3.38
C THR A 98 10.80 -9.07 -4.78
N HIS A 99 10.50 -8.23 -5.78
CA HIS A 99 10.80 -8.53 -7.18
C HIS A 99 10.96 -7.25 -7.99
N SER A 100 11.32 -7.41 -9.26
CA SER A 100 11.39 -6.33 -10.25
C SER A 100 12.31 -5.18 -9.81
N HIS A 101 13.48 -5.56 -9.28
CA HIS A 101 14.49 -4.59 -8.88
C HIS A 101 15.02 -3.84 -10.09
N ALA A 102 15.19 -2.52 -9.95
CA ALA A 102 15.74 -1.69 -11.01
C ALA A 102 16.55 -0.54 -10.41
N ASP A 103 17.61 -0.17 -11.11
CA ASP A 103 18.49 0.92 -10.72
C ASP A 103 18.74 1.79 -11.95
N TYR A 104 17.87 2.77 -12.18
CA TYR A 104 17.99 3.72 -13.28
C TYR A 104 17.44 5.07 -12.84
N GLU A 105 17.89 6.12 -13.51
CA GLU A 105 17.42 7.46 -13.21
C GLU A 105 15.88 7.53 -13.20
N PRO A 106 15.26 8.19 -12.20
CA PRO A 106 15.90 9.00 -11.16
C PRO A 106 16.16 8.28 -9.83
N GLY A 107 16.13 6.95 -9.75
CA GLY A 107 16.42 6.26 -8.51
C GLY A 107 16.31 4.75 -8.61
N ARG A 108 16.56 4.10 -7.47
CA ARG A 108 16.45 2.64 -7.35
C ARG A 108 15.08 2.27 -6.82
N ARG A 109 14.59 1.08 -7.18
CA ARG A 109 13.26 0.62 -6.78
C ARG A 109 13.15 -0.90 -6.72
N PHE A 110 12.15 -1.35 -6.00
CA PHE A 110 11.67 -2.74 -6.06
C PHE A 110 10.16 -2.76 -5.91
N TYR A 111 9.58 -3.92 -6.19
CA TYR A 111 8.13 -4.13 -6.11
C TYR A 111 7.85 -5.32 -5.20
N PHE A 112 6.66 -5.35 -4.63
CA PHE A 112 6.15 -6.54 -3.94
C PHE A 112 4.62 -6.52 -3.94
N HIS A 113 4.04 -7.71 -3.70
CA HIS A 113 2.59 -7.87 -3.55
C HIS A 113 2.28 -8.25 -2.12
N ASP A 114 1.20 -7.70 -1.56
CA ASP A 114 0.75 -8.09 -0.23
C ASP A 114 -0.17 -9.32 -0.29
N ALA A 115 -0.75 -9.70 0.85
CA ALA A 115 -1.62 -10.88 0.95
C ALA A 115 -2.92 -10.73 0.12
N ASP A 116 -3.31 -9.51 -0.20
CA ASP A 116 -4.48 -9.22 -1.03
C ASP A 116 -4.10 -9.01 -2.50
N GLN A 117 -2.87 -9.32 -2.89
CA GLN A 117 -2.33 -9.16 -4.24
C GLN A 117 -2.24 -7.70 -4.69
N ILE A 118 -2.21 -6.79 -3.75
CA ILE A 118 -1.98 -5.38 -4.05
C ILE A 118 -0.49 -5.18 -4.27
N GLU A 119 -0.14 -4.56 -5.40
CA GLU A 119 1.25 -4.31 -5.76
C GLU A 119 1.71 -2.96 -5.24
N TYR A 120 2.89 -2.94 -4.66
CA TYR A 120 3.55 -1.73 -4.18
C TYR A 120 4.87 -1.55 -4.89
N GLU A 121 5.16 -0.33 -5.27
CA GLU A 121 6.48 0.08 -5.77
C GLU A 121 7.14 0.92 -4.70
N VAL A 122 8.34 0.50 -4.28
CA VAL A 122 9.12 1.26 -3.30
C VAL A 122 10.32 1.86 -4.03
N VAL A 123 10.50 3.16 -3.91
CA VAL A 123 11.52 3.88 -4.67
C VAL A 123 12.30 4.83 -3.75
N GLN A 124 13.61 4.86 -3.97
CA GLN A 124 14.50 5.84 -3.35
C GLN A 124 15.07 6.69 -4.48
N TYR A 125 14.74 7.96 -4.47
CA TYR A 125 15.27 8.92 -5.47
C TYR A 125 16.65 9.39 -5.05
N ASP A 126 17.46 9.69 -6.05
CA ASP A 126 18.82 10.21 -5.87
C ASP A 126 18.85 11.59 -5.26
#